data_f382d5d62db23468e88f5c8963a5fbc1
#
_entry.id   f382d5d62db23468e88f5c8963a5fbc1
#
_cell.length_a   1.000
_cell.length_b   1.000
_cell.length_c   1.000
_cell.angle_alpha   90.00
_cell.angle_beta   90.00
_cell.angle_gamma   90.00
#
_symmetry.space_group_name_H-M   'P 1'
#
loop_
_entity.id
_entity.type
_entity.pdbx_description
1 polymer ?
#
loop_
_entity_poly.entity_id
_entity_poly.type
_entity_poly.pdbx_seq_one_letter_code
_entity_poly.pdbx_strand_id
1 'polypeptide(L)'
;MLKIKRNIVDAITYLKTHKDETLTSVSKRFNIDRHTLSKYLDQDLSNIIYYDKEDCYILFELMEMSALAEYRDNLEVTLRDITEKYGYKNSSFVKKCDVLNIPIRKYKYYFNRNAFENIVTEEDAYILGFILADAYISDTRNELKIKLSARDEDILVKINTYLKSSVPIKHMLHNETKNELVELSLASKTLIDNLHKYRLYSGKSTKEYFYREIPNHLLRHYIRGIIDGDGYIRLDTSQIGCCGSKDVIEQIIFAFKNELHLDISVERYLKYDASSDIYRFWFCGEKARIIINYLYKDSNIYLDRKYNLAKKYFK
;
A
#
# COMPACT_ATOMS: atom_id res chain seq x y z
N MET A 1 15.08 12.40 -24.78
CA MET A 1 15.24 13.34 -25.90
C MET A 1 16.74 13.63 -26.07
N LEU A 2 17.31 13.35 -27.27
CA LEU A 2 18.74 13.55 -27.51
C LEU A 2 19.03 15.04 -27.64
N LYS A 3 19.93 15.57 -26.81
CA LYS A 3 20.42 16.93 -26.97
C LYS A 3 21.59 16.92 -27.97
N ILE A 4 21.37 17.38 -29.18
CA ILE A 4 22.41 17.51 -30.20
C ILE A 4 22.66 18.98 -30.44
N LYS A 5 23.93 19.39 -30.51
CA LYS A 5 24.28 20.78 -30.86
C LYS A 5 23.82 21.06 -32.30
N ARG A 6 23.28 22.27 -32.57
CA ARG A 6 22.77 22.68 -33.88
C ARG A 6 23.77 22.38 -34.99
N ASN A 7 25.04 22.74 -34.79
CA ASN A 7 26.08 22.49 -35.76
C ASN A 7 26.28 21.00 -36.14
N ILE A 8 25.97 20.07 -35.25
CA ILE A 8 26.03 18.62 -35.54
C ILE A 8 24.89 18.24 -36.47
N VAL A 9 23.73 18.79 -36.23
CA VAL A 9 22.56 18.50 -37.07
C VAL A 9 22.68 19.14 -38.42
N ASP A 10 23.13 20.38 -38.48
CA ASP A 10 23.43 21.08 -39.74
C ASP A 10 24.46 20.29 -40.55
N ALA A 11 25.51 19.79 -39.92
CA ALA A 11 26.52 18.95 -40.55
C ALA A 11 25.94 17.59 -41.06
N ILE A 12 25.07 16.94 -40.32
CA ILE A 12 24.45 15.69 -40.75
C ILE A 12 23.45 15.94 -41.88
N THR A 13 22.64 16.99 -41.78
CA THR A 13 21.71 17.40 -42.82
C THR A 13 22.47 17.73 -44.10
N TYR A 14 23.58 18.47 -44.00
CA TYR A 14 24.48 18.79 -45.10
C TYR A 14 25.02 17.50 -45.73
N LEU A 15 25.52 16.56 -44.96
CA LEU A 15 26.03 15.27 -45.44
C LEU A 15 24.97 14.43 -46.14
N LYS A 16 23.74 14.44 -45.62
CA LYS A 16 22.59 13.66 -46.23
C LYS A 16 22.12 14.31 -47.55
N THR A 17 22.26 15.62 -47.71
CA THR A 17 21.83 16.35 -48.93
C THR A 17 22.91 16.43 -49.99
N HIS A 18 24.18 16.34 -49.62
CA HIS A 18 25.33 16.45 -50.54
C HIS A 18 26.05 15.11 -50.61
N LYS A 19 25.56 14.24 -51.53
CA LYS A 19 26.02 12.83 -51.63
C LYS A 19 27.50 12.70 -52.06
N ASP A 20 28.11 13.74 -52.57
CA ASP A 20 29.53 13.78 -53.00
C ASP A 20 30.47 14.08 -51.85
N GLU A 21 29.95 14.49 -50.71
CA GLU A 21 30.72 14.82 -49.54
C GLU A 21 31.00 13.61 -48.63
N THR A 22 32.17 13.56 -48.05
CA THR A 22 32.53 12.50 -47.12
C THR A 22 32.37 12.96 -45.68
N LEU A 23 32.21 11.98 -44.76
CA LEU A 23 32.15 12.27 -43.32
C LEU A 23 33.36 13.08 -42.84
N THR A 24 34.52 12.86 -43.44
CA THR A 24 35.78 13.57 -43.12
C THR A 24 35.78 15.01 -43.62
N SER A 25 35.25 15.28 -44.82
CA SER A 25 35.15 16.65 -45.34
C SER A 25 34.17 17.49 -44.55
N VAL A 26 33.01 16.91 -44.22
CA VAL A 26 31.98 17.57 -43.41
C VAL A 26 32.42 17.79 -41.97
N SER A 27 33.14 16.83 -41.38
CA SER A 27 33.77 16.98 -40.06
C SER A 27 34.69 18.20 -39.97
N LYS A 28 35.56 18.38 -40.98
CA LYS A 28 36.44 19.52 -41.06
C LYS A 28 35.69 20.86 -41.31
N ARG A 29 34.70 20.83 -42.23
CA ARG A 29 33.91 22.00 -42.58
C ARG A 29 33.14 22.60 -41.40
N PHE A 30 32.50 21.70 -40.59
CA PHE A 30 31.70 22.11 -39.44
C PHE A 30 32.48 22.14 -38.12
N ASN A 31 33.78 21.88 -38.18
CA ASN A 31 34.64 21.76 -36.99
C ASN A 31 34.06 20.84 -35.91
N ILE A 32 33.64 19.66 -36.31
CA ILE A 32 33.03 18.62 -35.46
C ILE A 32 33.85 17.35 -35.56
N ASP A 33 34.09 16.71 -34.44
CA ASP A 33 34.81 15.43 -34.45
C ASP A 33 34.04 14.34 -35.27
N ARG A 34 34.83 13.60 -36.07
CA ARG A 34 34.30 12.59 -36.99
C ARG A 34 33.52 11.49 -36.27
N HIS A 35 33.97 11.06 -35.09
CA HIS A 35 33.27 10.06 -34.26
C HIS A 35 31.91 10.60 -33.80
N THR A 36 31.85 11.87 -33.44
CA THR A 36 30.62 12.54 -33.05
C THR A 36 29.60 12.54 -34.20
N LEU A 37 30.03 12.88 -35.42
CA LEU A 37 29.15 12.85 -36.60
C LEU A 37 28.66 11.42 -36.90
N SER A 38 29.58 10.44 -36.88
CA SER A 38 29.25 9.02 -37.13
C SER A 38 28.20 8.49 -36.12
N LYS A 39 28.32 8.90 -34.88
CA LYS A 39 27.36 8.48 -33.81
C LYS A 39 25.91 8.89 -34.09
N TYR A 40 25.72 10.02 -34.76
CA TYR A 40 24.39 10.57 -35.01
C TYR A 40 23.89 10.39 -36.45
N LEU A 41 24.72 9.80 -37.35
CA LEU A 41 24.41 9.68 -38.77
C LEU A 41 23.16 8.85 -39.05
N ASP A 42 22.96 7.77 -38.31
CA ASP A 42 21.86 6.82 -38.48
C ASP A 42 20.62 7.13 -37.62
N GLN A 43 20.67 8.27 -36.91
CA GLN A 43 19.53 8.64 -36.08
C GLN A 43 18.47 9.41 -36.89
N ASP A 44 17.21 9.16 -36.57
CA ASP A 44 16.11 9.95 -37.12
C ASP A 44 16.12 11.34 -36.49
N LEU A 45 16.49 12.33 -37.31
CA LEU A 45 16.59 13.74 -36.90
C LEU A 45 15.29 14.51 -37.15
N SER A 46 14.24 13.89 -37.65
CA SER A 46 12.97 14.56 -38.00
C SER A 46 12.23 15.14 -36.80
N ASN A 47 12.49 14.60 -35.61
CA ASN A 47 11.87 15.02 -34.32
C ASN A 47 12.83 15.81 -33.42
N ILE A 48 13.96 16.31 -33.95
CA ILE A 48 14.90 17.10 -33.17
C ILE A 48 14.54 18.58 -33.30
N ILE A 49 14.15 19.16 -32.20
CA ILE A 49 13.88 20.60 -32.11
C ILE A 49 15.20 21.35 -31.96
N TYR A 50 15.52 22.23 -32.93
CA TYR A 50 16.72 23.05 -32.96
C TYR A 50 16.48 24.38 -32.25
N TYR A 51 17.44 24.79 -31.46
CA TYR A 51 17.37 26.09 -30.81
C TYR A 51 18.69 26.80 -30.89
N ASP A 52 18.63 28.11 -31.05
CA ASP A 52 19.72 28.99 -30.74
C ASP A 52 20.05 28.91 -29.24
N LYS A 53 21.22 29.38 -28.83
CA LYS A 53 21.72 29.24 -27.48
C LYS A 53 20.74 29.85 -26.46
N GLU A 54 20.07 30.92 -26.81
CA GLU A 54 19.08 31.61 -25.97
C GLU A 54 17.76 30.86 -25.91
N ASP A 55 17.24 30.34 -27.04
CA ASP A 55 16.02 29.52 -27.08
C ASP A 55 16.19 28.19 -26.35
N CYS A 56 17.39 27.61 -26.34
CA CYS A 56 17.74 26.43 -25.55
C CYS A 56 17.58 26.66 -24.05
N TYR A 57 17.89 27.84 -23.54
CA TYR A 57 17.73 28.17 -22.13
C TYR A 57 16.27 28.28 -21.75
N ILE A 58 15.46 29.00 -22.52
CA ILE A 58 14.01 29.17 -22.24
C ILE A 58 13.27 27.85 -22.25
N LEU A 59 13.54 26.98 -23.22
CA LEU A 59 12.88 25.65 -23.27
C LEU A 59 13.38 24.71 -22.19
N PHE A 60 14.65 24.78 -21.83
CA PHE A 60 15.18 24.03 -20.71
C PHE A 60 14.49 24.44 -19.41
N GLU A 61 14.28 25.73 -19.19
CA GLU A 61 13.55 26.25 -18.03
C GLU A 61 12.09 25.81 -18.03
N LEU A 62 11.39 25.89 -19.17
CA LEU A 62 10.00 25.43 -19.31
C LEU A 62 9.85 23.92 -19.08
N MET A 63 10.74 23.11 -19.64
CA MET A 63 10.75 21.66 -19.40
C MET A 63 11.07 21.34 -17.95
N GLU A 64 11.96 22.08 -17.34
CA GLU A 64 12.32 21.93 -15.94
C GLU A 64 11.15 22.29 -15.04
N MET A 65 10.47 23.41 -15.28
CA MET A 65 9.25 23.79 -14.56
C MET A 65 8.15 22.73 -14.71
N SER A 66 7.96 22.18 -15.92
CA SER A 66 7.00 21.13 -16.18
C SER A 66 7.33 19.83 -15.42
N ALA A 67 8.61 19.45 -15.40
CA ALA A 67 9.06 18.26 -14.66
C ALA A 67 8.89 18.43 -13.14
N LEU A 68 9.20 19.61 -12.61
CA LEU A 68 9.04 19.93 -11.19
C LEU A 68 7.56 20.00 -10.79
N ALA A 69 6.71 20.60 -11.63
CA ALA A 69 5.27 20.66 -11.41
C ALA A 69 4.67 19.25 -11.42
N GLU A 70 4.97 18.42 -12.44
CA GLU A 70 4.49 17.04 -12.50
C GLU A 70 4.96 16.23 -11.30
N TYR A 71 6.22 16.36 -10.91
CA TYR A 71 6.74 15.67 -9.72
C TYR A 71 6.10 16.16 -8.44
N ARG A 72 5.84 17.45 -8.28
CA ARG A 72 5.15 18.02 -7.10
C ARG A 72 3.71 17.54 -7.00
N ASP A 73 2.96 17.60 -8.10
CA ASP A 73 1.52 17.48 -8.11
C ASP A 73 1.03 16.03 -8.30
N ASN A 74 1.81 15.19 -8.98
CA ASN A 74 1.50 13.77 -9.17
C ASN A 74 2.28 12.89 -8.19
N LEU A 75 1.59 12.41 -7.15
CA LEU A 75 2.18 11.59 -6.09
C LEU A 75 2.57 10.17 -6.53
N GLU A 76 2.06 9.70 -7.67
CA GLU A 76 2.37 8.36 -8.19
C GLU A 76 3.69 8.32 -8.97
N VAL A 77 4.14 9.47 -9.46
CA VAL A 77 5.36 9.59 -10.25
C VAL A 77 6.59 9.56 -9.36
N THR A 78 7.52 8.66 -9.64
CA THR A 78 8.78 8.56 -8.90
C THR A 78 9.84 9.54 -9.43
N LEU A 79 10.89 9.79 -8.65
CA LEU A 79 12.04 10.55 -9.09
C LEU A 79 12.65 9.96 -10.38
N ARG A 80 12.68 8.62 -10.48
CA ARG A 80 13.20 7.91 -11.63
C ARG A 80 12.32 8.16 -12.87
N ASP A 81 11.01 8.03 -12.73
CA ASP A 81 10.07 8.23 -13.85
C ASP A 81 10.20 9.63 -14.44
N ILE A 82 10.29 10.65 -13.59
CA ILE A 82 10.50 12.05 -14.03
C ILE A 82 11.84 12.23 -14.69
N THR A 83 12.91 11.75 -14.08
CA THR A 83 14.26 11.96 -14.61
C THR A 83 14.48 11.21 -15.92
N GLU A 84 13.87 10.03 -16.09
CA GLU A 84 13.87 9.30 -17.38
C GLU A 84 13.01 10.02 -18.44
N LYS A 85 11.78 10.44 -18.09
CA LYS A 85 10.87 11.15 -19.01
C LYS A 85 11.45 12.45 -19.54
N TYR A 86 12.05 13.26 -18.68
CA TYR A 86 12.57 14.59 -19.03
C TYR A 86 14.08 14.62 -19.30
N GLY A 87 14.76 13.50 -19.17
CA GLY A 87 16.20 13.37 -19.47
C GLY A 87 17.11 14.06 -18.45
N TYR A 88 16.70 14.19 -17.19
CA TYR A 88 17.52 14.78 -16.14
C TYR A 88 18.41 13.74 -15.44
N LYS A 89 19.55 14.21 -14.91
CA LYS A 89 20.30 13.43 -13.93
C LYS A 89 19.62 13.55 -12.56
N ASN A 90 19.44 12.43 -11.87
CA ASN A 90 18.80 12.41 -10.54
C ASN A 90 19.38 13.45 -9.58
N SER A 91 20.73 13.55 -9.50
CA SER A 91 21.39 14.50 -8.61
C SER A 91 21.11 15.97 -8.94
N SER A 92 20.95 16.30 -10.22
CA SER A 92 20.60 17.67 -10.65
C SER A 92 19.14 18.00 -10.30
N PHE A 93 18.22 17.07 -10.54
CA PHE A 93 16.81 17.26 -10.25
C PHE A 93 16.55 17.36 -8.73
N VAL A 94 17.21 16.53 -7.93
CA VAL A 94 17.13 16.57 -6.45
C VAL A 94 17.56 17.93 -5.91
N LYS A 95 18.67 18.51 -6.39
CA LYS A 95 19.11 19.85 -5.98
C LYS A 95 18.08 20.94 -6.28
N LYS A 96 17.36 20.82 -7.40
CA LYS A 96 16.32 21.79 -7.75
C LYS A 96 15.05 21.63 -6.92
N CYS A 97 14.66 20.38 -6.63
CA CYS A 97 13.58 20.12 -5.68
C CYS A 97 13.89 20.71 -4.30
N ASP A 98 15.14 20.60 -3.84
CA ASP A 98 15.60 21.15 -2.56
C ASP A 98 15.47 22.67 -2.53
N VAL A 99 15.97 23.37 -3.56
CA VAL A 99 15.87 24.84 -3.69
C VAL A 99 14.40 25.32 -3.66
N LEU A 100 13.47 24.56 -4.24
CA LEU A 100 12.06 24.90 -4.32
C LEU A 100 11.21 24.32 -3.18
N ASN A 101 11.84 23.71 -2.17
CA ASN A 101 11.19 23.03 -1.07
C ASN A 101 10.18 21.94 -1.54
N ILE A 102 10.46 21.28 -2.67
CA ILE A 102 9.68 20.14 -3.15
C ILE A 102 10.25 18.87 -2.48
N PRO A 103 9.49 18.18 -1.63
CA PRO A 103 10.00 17.04 -0.89
C PRO A 103 10.35 15.88 -1.83
N ILE A 104 11.56 15.33 -1.69
CA ILE A 104 11.97 14.14 -2.44
C ILE A 104 11.28 12.93 -1.87
N ARG A 105 10.48 12.27 -2.70
CA ARG A 105 9.83 11.03 -2.35
C ARG A 105 10.84 9.89 -2.30
N LYS A 106 11.09 9.43 -1.09
CA LYS A 106 12.01 8.30 -0.83
C LYS A 106 11.44 6.95 -1.28
N TYR A 107 10.11 6.87 -1.43
CA TYR A 107 9.39 5.62 -1.67
C TYR A 107 8.58 5.70 -2.96
N LYS A 108 8.48 4.56 -3.66
CA LYS A 108 7.72 4.43 -4.91
C LYS A 108 6.23 4.69 -4.69
N TYR A 109 5.70 4.27 -3.55
CA TYR A 109 4.29 4.40 -3.22
C TYR A 109 4.10 5.28 -1.99
N TYR A 110 3.01 6.02 -2.01
CA TYR A 110 2.56 6.84 -0.88
C TYR A 110 1.56 6.06 -0.03
N PHE A 111 1.59 6.26 1.27
CA PHE A 111 0.53 5.91 2.23
C PHE A 111 0.79 6.66 3.56
N ASN A 112 -0.24 6.78 4.41
CA ASN A 112 -0.10 7.38 5.73
C ASN A 112 0.74 6.48 6.64
N ARG A 113 2.04 6.81 6.78
CA ARG A 113 2.99 6.07 7.63
C ARG A 113 2.79 6.29 9.10
N ASN A 114 2.08 7.37 9.50
CA ASN A 114 1.76 7.68 10.88
C ASN A 114 0.44 7.04 11.34
N ALA A 115 -0.20 6.22 10.50
CA ALA A 115 -1.37 5.45 10.91
C ALA A 115 -1.07 4.66 12.20
N PHE A 116 -2.10 4.48 12.99
CA PHE A 116 -2.02 3.82 14.31
C PHE A 116 -1.08 4.50 15.32
N GLU A 117 -0.76 5.78 15.13
CA GLU A 117 -0.09 6.55 16.20
C GLU A 117 -0.96 6.60 17.47
N ASN A 118 -2.26 6.80 17.28
CA ASN A 118 -3.31 6.72 18.28
C ASN A 118 -4.53 5.99 17.70
N ILE A 119 -5.33 5.35 18.55
CA ILE A 119 -6.60 4.69 18.19
C ILE A 119 -7.74 5.59 18.63
N VAL A 120 -8.33 6.33 17.68
CA VAL A 120 -9.36 7.35 17.96
C VAL A 120 -10.64 7.20 17.12
N THR A 121 -10.57 6.43 16.03
CA THR A 121 -11.71 6.21 15.14
C THR A 121 -12.13 4.74 15.11
N GLU A 122 -13.34 4.49 14.56
CA GLU A 122 -13.81 3.14 14.28
C GLU A 122 -12.84 2.38 13.38
N GLU A 123 -12.37 3.05 12.34
CA GLU A 123 -11.45 2.48 11.35
C GLU A 123 -10.11 2.10 12.00
N ASP A 124 -9.55 2.96 12.87
CA ASP A 124 -8.31 2.65 13.60
C ASP A 124 -8.46 1.36 14.38
N ALA A 125 -9.51 1.26 15.19
CA ALA A 125 -9.75 0.10 16.06
C ALA A 125 -10.02 -1.17 15.24
N TYR A 126 -10.89 -1.08 14.23
CA TYR A 126 -11.24 -2.22 13.38
C TYR A 126 -10.03 -2.77 12.63
N ILE A 127 -9.27 -1.89 11.96
CA ILE A 127 -8.10 -2.31 11.18
C ILE A 127 -7.02 -2.88 12.10
N LEU A 128 -6.82 -2.30 13.29
CA LEU A 128 -5.90 -2.85 14.28
C LEU A 128 -6.30 -4.29 14.68
N GLY A 129 -7.58 -4.54 14.91
CA GLY A 129 -8.09 -5.88 15.19
C GLY A 129 -7.92 -6.84 14.02
N PHE A 130 -8.15 -6.38 12.81
CA PHE A 130 -7.94 -7.17 11.60
C PHE A 130 -6.45 -7.51 11.37
N ILE A 131 -5.55 -6.56 11.64
CA ILE A 131 -4.09 -6.78 11.62
C ILE A 131 -3.68 -7.82 12.67
N LEU A 132 -4.28 -7.79 13.86
CA LEU A 132 -4.01 -8.80 14.89
C LEU A 132 -4.34 -10.21 14.38
N ALA A 133 -5.44 -10.39 13.66
CA ALA A 133 -5.88 -11.68 13.12
C ALA A 133 -5.05 -12.09 11.89
N ASP A 134 -5.18 -11.39 10.78
CA ASP A 134 -4.79 -11.86 9.44
C ASP A 134 -3.47 -11.29 8.91
N ALA A 135 -2.82 -10.33 9.60
CA ALA A 135 -1.62 -9.72 9.05
C ALA A 135 -0.33 -10.42 9.50
N TYR A 136 0.66 -10.43 8.62
CA TYR A 136 2.04 -10.77 8.90
C TYR A 136 2.87 -9.50 9.10
N ILE A 137 3.65 -9.45 10.18
CA ILE A 137 4.58 -8.36 10.48
C ILE A 137 6.02 -8.88 10.39
N SER A 138 6.89 -8.12 9.74
CA SER A 138 8.32 -8.38 9.66
C SER A 138 9.09 -7.19 10.23
N ASP A 139 9.67 -7.37 11.40
CA ASP A 139 10.50 -6.34 12.06
C ASP A 139 11.80 -6.10 11.27
N THR A 140 12.40 -7.15 10.71
CA THR A 140 13.63 -7.04 9.93
C THR A 140 13.46 -6.27 8.62
N ARG A 141 12.28 -6.38 7.97
CA ARG A 141 11.95 -5.66 6.74
C ARG A 141 11.13 -4.40 6.98
N ASN A 142 10.73 -4.13 8.23
CA ASN A 142 9.78 -3.08 8.58
C ASN A 142 8.52 -3.14 7.70
N GLU A 143 7.93 -4.32 7.54
CA GLU A 143 6.85 -4.61 6.58
C GLU A 143 5.61 -5.15 7.31
N LEU A 144 4.46 -4.56 7.00
CA LEU A 144 3.14 -5.10 7.27
C LEU A 144 2.60 -5.71 5.99
N LYS A 145 2.19 -6.98 6.03
CA LYS A 145 1.65 -7.71 4.89
C LYS A 145 0.32 -8.36 5.26
N ILE A 146 -0.70 -8.12 4.45
CA ILE A 146 -2.00 -8.76 4.57
C ILE A 146 -2.25 -9.54 3.30
N LYS A 147 -2.46 -10.86 3.43
CA LYS A 147 -2.67 -11.77 2.30
C LYS A 147 -3.93 -12.58 2.51
N LEU A 148 -4.88 -12.43 1.60
CA LEU A 148 -6.22 -12.99 1.72
C LEU A 148 -6.63 -13.75 0.45
N SER A 149 -7.75 -14.49 0.54
CA SER A 149 -8.46 -14.97 -0.64
C SER A 149 -9.00 -13.77 -1.43
N ALA A 150 -8.98 -13.83 -2.76
CA ALA A 150 -9.48 -12.75 -3.63
C ALA A 150 -10.95 -12.38 -3.37
N ARG A 151 -11.75 -13.31 -2.85
CA ARG A 151 -13.16 -13.05 -2.44
C ARG A 151 -13.27 -12.00 -1.31
N ASP A 152 -12.22 -11.79 -0.56
CA ASP A 152 -12.14 -10.88 0.60
C ASP A 152 -11.29 -9.62 0.27
N GLU A 153 -11.12 -9.30 -1.04
CA GLU A 153 -10.33 -8.14 -1.50
C GLU A 153 -10.92 -6.80 -1.02
N ASP A 154 -12.25 -6.74 -0.82
CA ASP A 154 -12.94 -5.53 -0.39
C ASP A 154 -12.32 -4.91 0.86
N ILE A 155 -11.86 -5.73 1.80
CA ILE A 155 -11.23 -5.21 3.01
C ILE A 155 -9.85 -4.59 2.74
N LEU A 156 -9.06 -5.12 1.80
CA LEU A 156 -7.78 -4.51 1.42
C LEU A 156 -7.98 -3.16 0.74
N VAL A 157 -9.04 -3.02 -0.07
CA VAL A 157 -9.43 -1.74 -0.68
C VAL A 157 -9.80 -0.73 0.40
N LYS A 158 -10.59 -1.12 1.41
CA LYS A 158 -10.97 -0.25 2.54
C LYS A 158 -9.75 0.17 3.36
N ILE A 159 -8.83 -0.75 3.65
CA ILE A 159 -7.57 -0.45 4.35
C ILE A 159 -6.71 0.51 3.54
N ASN A 160 -6.57 0.30 2.23
CA ASN A 160 -5.84 1.20 1.34
C ASN A 160 -6.44 2.61 1.33
N THR A 161 -7.78 2.70 1.28
CA THR A 161 -8.51 3.97 1.33
C THR A 161 -8.28 4.70 2.65
N TYR A 162 -8.41 4.00 3.79
CA TYR A 162 -8.12 4.53 5.12
C TYR A 162 -6.69 5.07 5.22
N LEU A 163 -5.72 4.33 4.71
CA LEU A 163 -4.31 4.72 4.71
C LEU A 163 -3.99 5.79 3.65
N LYS A 164 -4.94 6.22 2.84
CA LYS A 164 -4.72 7.11 1.67
C LYS A 164 -3.56 6.60 0.82
N SER A 165 -3.57 5.31 0.51
CA SER A 165 -2.43 4.60 -0.05
C SER A 165 -2.53 4.49 -1.58
N SER A 166 -1.40 4.69 -2.27
CA SER A 166 -1.20 4.35 -3.69
C SER A 166 -0.54 2.98 -3.88
N VAL A 167 -0.36 2.20 -2.82
CA VAL A 167 0.23 0.85 -2.91
C VAL A 167 -0.76 -0.08 -3.63
N PRO A 168 -0.36 -0.72 -4.74
CA PRO A 168 -1.26 -1.62 -5.46
C PRO A 168 -1.54 -2.89 -4.65
N ILE A 169 -2.78 -3.34 -4.68
CA ILE A 169 -3.16 -4.69 -4.24
C ILE A 169 -2.67 -5.65 -5.32
N LYS A 170 -1.85 -6.62 -4.93
CA LYS A 170 -1.29 -7.61 -5.85
C LYS A 170 -2.21 -8.82 -5.93
N HIS A 171 -2.53 -9.25 -7.14
CA HIS A 171 -3.25 -10.49 -7.41
C HIS A 171 -2.24 -11.59 -7.73
N MET A 172 -2.45 -12.77 -7.16
CA MET A 172 -1.57 -13.92 -7.36
C MET A 172 -2.36 -15.24 -7.22
N LEU A 173 -1.79 -16.31 -7.73
CA LEU A 173 -2.33 -17.66 -7.52
C LEU A 173 -1.55 -18.36 -6.42
N HIS A 174 -2.25 -19.09 -5.57
CA HIS A 174 -1.62 -20.00 -4.61
C HIS A 174 -0.89 -21.12 -5.37
N ASN A 175 0.35 -21.42 -5.01
CA ASN A 175 1.20 -22.33 -5.78
C ASN A 175 0.60 -23.73 -5.93
N GLU A 176 0.02 -24.27 -4.86
CA GLU A 176 -0.51 -25.64 -4.82
C GLU A 176 -1.99 -25.71 -5.21
N THR A 177 -2.84 -24.90 -4.56
CA THR A 177 -4.30 -24.98 -4.73
C THR A 177 -4.82 -24.22 -5.94
N LYS A 178 -3.98 -23.34 -6.55
CA LYS A 178 -4.35 -22.41 -7.64
C LYS A 178 -5.49 -21.45 -7.27
N ASN A 179 -5.82 -21.31 -5.99
CA ASN A 179 -6.78 -20.33 -5.53
C ASN A 179 -6.25 -18.92 -5.75
N GLU A 180 -7.14 -18.01 -6.11
CA GLU A 180 -6.81 -16.60 -6.27
C GLU A 180 -6.61 -15.94 -4.90
N LEU A 181 -5.49 -15.25 -4.76
CA LEU A 181 -5.10 -14.54 -3.56
C LEU A 181 -4.84 -13.07 -3.88
N VAL A 182 -5.04 -12.23 -2.89
CA VAL A 182 -4.71 -10.80 -2.93
C VAL A 182 -3.77 -10.46 -1.78
N GLU A 183 -2.85 -9.53 -2.04
CA GLU A 183 -1.84 -9.11 -1.06
C GLU A 183 -1.67 -7.60 -1.06
N LEU A 184 -1.73 -7.01 0.12
CA LEU A 184 -1.30 -5.63 0.39
C LEU A 184 -0.03 -5.69 1.24
N SER A 185 1.05 -5.04 0.77
CA SER A 185 2.35 -5.00 1.47
C SER A 185 2.79 -3.54 1.66
N LEU A 186 2.97 -3.14 2.91
CA LEU A 186 3.27 -1.77 3.34
C LEU A 186 4.60 -1.77 4.11
N ALA A 187 5.63 -1.15 3.54
CA ALA A 187 6.95 -1.07 4.16
C ALA A 187 7.19 0.32 4.76
N SER A 188 7.26 0.39 6.09
CA SER A 188 7.55 1.61 6.82
C SER A 188 7.95 1.32 8.25
N LYS A 189 9.14 1.79 8.66
CA LYS A 189 9.59 1.68 10.05
C LYS A 189 8.61 2.38 11.00
N THR A 190 8.15 3.58 10.68
CA THR A 190 7.20 4.34 11.51
C THR A 190 5.89 3.59 11.71
N LEU A 191 5.34 2.97 10.65
CA LEU A 191 4.12 2.17 10.76
C LEU A 191 4.34 0.98 11.70
N ILE A 192 5.46 0.26 11.56
CA ILE A 192 5.77 -0.89 12.42
C ILE A 192 6.01 -0.45 13.86
N ASP A 193 6.76 0.63 14.08
CA ASP A 193 6.97 1.20 15.43
C ASP A 193 5.62 1.57 16.10
N ASN A 194 4.65 2.10 15.34
CA ASN A 194 3.31 2.39 15.85
C ASN A 194 2.54 1.11 16.21
N LEU A 195 2.60 0.06 15.37
CA LEU A 195 1.95 -1.22 15.65
C LEU A 195 2.54 -1.91 16.89
N HIS A 196 3.83 -1.74 17.14
CA HIS A 196 4.49 -2.27 18.35
C HIS A 196 3.92 -1.68 19.66
N LYS A 197 3.40 -0.45 19.66
CA LYS A 197 2.70 0.13 20.81
C LYS A 197 1.51 -0.73 21.26
N TYR A 198 0.89 -1.42 20.30
CA TYR A 198 -0.25 -2.31 20.52
C TYR A 198 0.15 -3.79 20.64
N ARG A 199 1.45 -4.05 20.87
CA ARG A 199 2.04 -5.39 21.02
C ARG A 199 1.88 -6.30 19.81
N LEU A 200 1.81 -5.70 18.62
CA LEU A 200 1.82 -6.41 17.35
C LEU A 200 3.25 -6.55 16.84
N TYR A 201 3.81 -7.75 16.94
CA TYR A 201 5.19 -8.08 16.58
C TYR A 201 5.26 -9.19 15.53
N SER A 202 6.44 -9.43 14.98
CA SER A 202 6.70 -10.59 14.14
C SER A 202 6.57 -11.91 14.93
N GLY A 203 6.16 -12.99 14.25
CA GLY A 203 6.04 -14.32 14.87
C GLY A 203 4.91 -14.44 15.90
N LYS A 204 3.83 -13.68 15.73
CA LYS A 204 2.71 -13.63 16.67
C LYS A 204 1.82 -14.88 16.69
N SER A 205 1.90 -15.76 15.70
CA SER A 205 1.04 -16.95 15.60
C SER A 205 1.01 -17.73 16.90
N THR A 206 -0.21 -17.99 17.40
CA THR A 206 -0.53 -18.61 18.72
C THR A 206 -0.13 -17.82 19.98
N LYS A 207 0.51 -16.65 19.79
CA LYS A 207 0.97 -15.76 20.89
C LYS A 207 0.40 -14.36 20.77
N GLU A 208 -0.67 -14.20 20.02
CA GLU A 208 -1.38 -12.94 19.88
C GLU A 208 -1.80 -12.43 21.26
N TYR A 209 -1.65 -11.12 21.45
CA TYR A 209 -2.01 -10.43 22.67
C TYR A 209 -3.17 -9.49 22.40
N PHE A 210 -4.27 -9.63 23.15
CA PHE A 210 -5.38 -8.68 23.08
C PHE A 210 -4.99 -7.37 23.75
N TYR A 211 -4.93 -6.30 22.98
CA TYR A 211 -4.60 -4.98 23.54
C TYR A 211 -5.76 -4.46 24.38
N ARG A 212 -5.52 -4.22 25.68
CA ARG A 212 -6.56 -3.96 26.67
C ARG A 212 -6.92 -2.48 26.84
N GLU A 213 -6.08 -1.58 26.31
CA GLU A 213 -6.26 -0.13 26.45
C GLU A 213 -7.01 0.49 25.25
N ILE A 214 -7.78 -0.31 24.52
CA ILE A 214 -8.70 0.19 23.51
C ILE A 214 -9.81 0.97 24.23
N PRO A 215 -10.12 2.23 23.81
CA PRO A 215 -11.23 2.97 24.38
C PRO A 215 -12.54 2.17 24.32
N ASN A 216 -13.33 2.16 25.40
CA ASN A 216 -14.53 1.31 25.51
C ASN A 216 -15.50 1.49 24.34
N HIS A 217 -15.71 2.74 23.87
CA HIS A 217 -16.58 3.00 22.72
C HIS A 217 -16.05 2.45 21.38
N LEU A 218 -14.76 2.11 21.30
CA LEU A 218 -14.10 1.51 20.13
C LEU A 218 -13.89 -0.01 20.28
N LEU A 219 -14.11 -0.57 21.48
CA LEU A 219 -13.82 -1.98 21.77
C LEU A 219 -14.57 -2.94 20.84
N ARG A 220 -15.86 -2.68 20.55
CA ARG A 220 -16.65 -3.49 19.62
C ARG A 220 -16.06 -3.54 18.21
N HIS A 221 -15.45 -2.43 17.78
CA HIS A 221 -14.86 -2.31 16.45
C HIS A 221 -13.53 -3.10 16.36
N TYR A 222 -12.72 -3.03 17.41
CA TYR A 222 -11.51 -3.84 17.53
C TYR A 222 -11.84 -5.35 17.51
N ILE A 223 -12.84 -5.78 18.29
CA ILE A 223 -13.29 -7.18 18.32
C ILE A 223 -13.88 -7.57 16.95
N ARG A 224 -14.65 -6.68 16.28
CA ARG A 224 -15.16 -6.97 14.93
C ARG A 224 -14.03 -7.21 13.94
N GLY A 225 -12.95 -6.42 13.99
CA GLY A 225 -11.77 -6.65 13.14
C GLY A 225 -11.16 -8.04 13.35
N ILE A 226 -11.03 -8.49 14.60
CA ILE A 226 -10.55 -9.83 14.93
C ILE A 226 -11.53 -10.90 14.40
N ILE A 227 -12.82 -10.73 14.60
CA ILE A 227 -13.84 -11.66 14.10
C ILE A 227 -13.87 -11.71 12.58
N ASP A 228 -13.63 -10.59 11.90
CA ASP A 228 -13.58 -10.55 10.45
C ASP A 228 -12.36 -11.27 9.89
N GLY A 229 -11.23 -11.27 10.58
CA GLY A 229 -10.09 -12.13 10.26
C GLY A 229 -10.37 -13.60 10.64
N ASP A 230 -10.25 -13.93 11.90
CA ASP A 230 -10.19 -15.30 12.42
C ASP A 230 -11.54 -15.92 12.83
N GLY A 231 -12.64 -15.18 12.71
CA GLY A 231 -13.96 -15.66 13.13
C GLY A 231 -14.85 -16.13 11.98
N TYR A 232 -16.05 -16.56 12.34
CA TYR A 232 -17.08 -16.95 11.38
C TYR A 232 -18.49 -16.62 11.89
N ILE A 233 -19.41 -16.44 10.93
CA ILE A 233 -20.86 -16.34 11.16
C ILE A 233 -21.55 -17.43 10.33
N ARG A 234 -22.44 -18.19 10.95
CA ARG A 234 -23.27 -19.20 10.29
C ARG A 234 -24.73 -18.88 10.49
N LEU A 235 -25.48 -18.88 9.39
CA LEU A 235 -26.92 -18.63 9.41
C LEU A 235 -27.75 -19.87 9.78
N ASP A 236 -27.35 -21.04 9.29
CA ASP A 236 -28.02 -22.30 9.48
C ASP A 236 -28.13 -22.66 10.96
N THR A 237 -27.09 -22.45 11.72
CA THR A 237 -27.01 -22.73 13.15
C THR A 237 -27.14 -21.47 14.03
N SER A 238 -27.41 -20.31 13.43
CA SER A 238 -27.39 -19.02 14.15
C SER A 238 -26.18 -18.90 15.07
N GLN A 239 -24.97 -19.04 14.50
CA GLN A 239 -23.74 -19.14 15.26
C GLN A 239 -22.72 -18.06 14.89
N ILE A 240 -22.02 -17.57 15.90
CA ILE A 240 -20.80 -16.76 15.75
C ILE A 240 -19.69 -17.40 16.57
N GLY A 241 -18.48 -17.45 16.02
CA GLY A 241 -17.32 -17.98 16.72
C GLY A 241 -16.02 -17.39 16.21
N CYS A 242 -14.95 -17.63 16.98
CA CYS A 242 -13.59 -17.19 16.65
C CYS A 242 -12.58 -18.19 17.21
N CYS A 243 -11.39 -18.22 16.60
CA CYS A 243 -10.23 -18.94 17.12
C CYS A 243 -9.00 -18.01 17.20
N GLY A 244 -8.02 -18.37 18.04
CA GLY A 244 -6.81 -17.59 18.25
C GLY A 244 -6.06 -18.02 19.50
N SER A 245 -5.15 -17.17 19.97
CA SER A 245 -4.45 -17.41 21.22
C SER A 245 -5.43 -17.43 22.42
N LYS A 246 -4.99 -18.05 23.54
CA LYS A 246 -5.78 -18.05 24.77
C LYS A 246 -6.17 -16.64 25.21
N ASP A 247 -5.19 -15.73 25.19
CA ASP A 247 -5.38 -14.35 25.64
C ASP A 247 -6.46 -13.63 24.83
N VAL A 248 -6.39 -13.72 23.50
CA VAL A 248 -7.35 -13.07 22.60
C VAL A 248 -8.76 -13.61 22.82
N ILE A 249 -8.92 -14.94 22.83
CA ILE A 249 -10.23 -15.58 22.96
C ILE A 249 -10.85 -15.32 24.32
N GLU A 250 -10.08 -15.41 25.38
CA GLU A 250 -10.52 -15.13 26.75
C GLU A 250 -11.01 -13.68 26.90
N GLN A 251 -10.25 -12.71 26.38
CA GLN A 251 -10.62 -11.30 26.47
C GLN A 251 -11.86 -10.95 25.64
N ILE A 252 -12.05 -11.57 24.47
CA ILE A 252 -13.28 -11.37 23.68
C ILE A 252 -14.49 -11.90 24.44
N ILE A 253 -14.42 -13.09 25.04
CA ILE A 253 -15.52 -13.64 25.84
C ILE A 253 -15.82 -12.73 27.03
N PHE A 254 -14.77 -12.23 27.71
CA PHE A 254 -14.89 -11.31 28.84
C PHE A 254 -15.54 -9.98 28.43
N ALA A 255 -15.17 -9.43 27.26
CA ALA A 255 -15.80 -8.23 26.72
C ALA A 255 -17.29 -8.45 26.44
N PHE A 256 -17.70 -9.56 25.83
CA PHE A 256 -19.12 -9.85 25.59
C PHE A 256 -19.90 -10.03 26.90
N LYS A 257 -19.29 -10.63 27.91
CA LYS A 257 -19.92 -10.74 29.23
C LYS A 257 -20.22 -9.36 29.81
N ASN A 258 -19.26 -8.47 29.79
CA ASN A 258 -19.36 -7.17 30.46
C ASN A 258 -20.17 -6.16 29.65
N GLU A 259 -19.87 -5.98 28.37
CA GLU A 259 -20.52 -4.97 27.52
C GLU A 259 -21.99 -5.31 27.22
N LEU A 260 -22.31 -6.60 27.13
CA LEU A 260 -23.66 -7.05 26.79
C LEU A 260 -24.43 -7.63 27.98
N HIS A 261 -23.84 -7.61 29.16
CA HIS A 261 -24.40 -8.17 30.39
C HIS A 261 -24.92 -9.62 30.20
N LEU A 262 -24.21 -10.39 29.37
CA LEU A 262 -24.60 -11.77 29.08
C LEU A 262 -24.21 -12.66 30.28
N ASP A 263 -25.16 -13.54 30.68
CA ASP A 263 -24.84 -14.60 31.62
C ASP A 263 -24.04 -15.71 30.93
N ILE A 264 -22.71 -15.51 30.94
CA ILE A 264 -21.71 -16.41 30.36
C ILE A 264 -20.52 -16.59 31.29
N SER A 265 -20.04 -17.83 31.41
CA SER A 265 -18.78 -18.17 32.08
C SER A 265 -17.68 -18.24 31.03
N VAL A 266 -16.56 -17.56 31.27
CA VAL A 266 -15.40 -17.59 30.37
C VAL A 266 -14.90 -19.03 30.22
N GLU A 267 -14.75 -19.75 31.30
CA GLU A 267 -14.25 -21.14 31.32
C GLU A 267 -15.15 -22.10 30.51
N ARG A 268 -16.48 -21.87 30.54
CA ARG A 268 -17.44 -22.69 29.77
C ARG A 268 -17.29 -22.48 28.27
N TYR A 269 -17.04 -21.28 27.82
CA TYR A 269 -16.98 -20.94 26.40
C TYR A 269 -15.58 -20.99 25.81
N LEU A 270 -14.53 -20.82 26.64
CA LEU A 270 -13.15 -20.99 26.22
C LEU A 270 -12.84 -22.45 25.98
N LYS A 271 -12.60 -22.84 24.73
CA LYS A 271 -12.30 -24.23 24.34
C LYS A 271 -10.90 -24.29 23.76
N TYR A 272 -10.12 -25.26 24.23
CA TYR A 272 -8.80 -25.57 23.70
C TYR A 272 -8.87 -26.69 22.67
N ASP A 273 -8.22 -26.51 21.55
CA ASP A 273 -8.04 -27.50 20.51
C ASP A 273 -6.59 -27.97 20.48
N ALA A 274 -6.33 -29.14 21.06
CA ALA A 274 -4.98 -29.70 21.14
C ALA A 274 -4.40 -30.11 19.77
N SER A 275 -5.23 -30.32 18.76
CA SER A 275 -4.76 -30.69 17.42
C SER A 275 -4.12 -29.53 16.67
N SER A 276 -4.52 -28.29 16.98
CA SER A 276 -4.05 -27.08 16.35
C SER A 276 -3.37 -26.11 17.30
N ASP A 277 -3.26 -26.46 18.59
CA ASP A 277 -2.71 -25.61 19.67
C ASP A 277 -3.33 -24.21 19.74
N ILE A 278 -4.65 -24.12 19.50
CA ILE A 278 -5.40 -22.87 19.52
C ILE A 278 -6.58 -22.93 20.47
N TYR A 279 -7.06 -21.77 20.89
CA TYR A 279 -8.29 -21.60 21.65
C TYR A 279 -9.40 -21.12 20.72
N ARG A 280 -10.65 -21.45 21.10
CA ARG A 280 -11.83 -21.03 20.33
C ARG A 280 -13.03 -20.83 21.25
N PHE A 281 -13.96 -20.02 20.78
CA PHE A 281 -15.32 -19.96 21.32
C PHE A 281 -16.34 -20.02 20.20
N TRP A 282 -17.56 -20.34 20.57
CA TRP A 282 -18.75 -20.13 19.75
C TRP A 282 -19.97 -19.89 20.62
N PHE A 283 -20.86 -19.03 20.12
CA PHE A 283 -22.16 -18.75 20.67
C PHE A 283 -23.23 -19.12 19.65
N CYS A 284 -24.38 -19.60 20.11
CA CYS A 284 -25.51 -19.97 19.28
C CYS A 284 -26.80 -19.28 19.72
N GLY A 285 -27.82 -19.26 18.83
CA GLY A 285 -29.14 -18.76 19.13
C GLY A 285 -29.18 -17.29 19.53
N GLU A 286 -29.90 -16.98 20.61
CA GLU A 286 -30.12 -15.60 21.04
C GLU A 286 -28.80 -14.88 21.43
N LYS A 287 -27.89 -15.57 22.11
CA LYS A 287 -26.58 -14.97 22.46
C LYS A 287 -25.79 -14.58 21.20
N ALA A 288 -25.79 -15.42 20.16
CA ALA A 288 -25.15 -15.11 18.91
C ALA A 288 -25.79 -13.88 18.23
N ARG A 289 -27.10 -13.76 18.24
CA ARG A 289 -27.83 -12.61 17.69
C ARG A 289 -27.45 -11.31 18.39
N ILE A 290 -27.42 -11.30 19.72
CA ILE A 290 -27.03 -10.12 20.51
C ILE A 290 -25.60 -9.71 20.16
N ILE A 291 -24.67 -10.66 20.12
CA ILE A 291 -23.26 -10.42 19.80
C ILE A 291 -23.10 -9.90 18.36
N ILE A 292 -23.78 -10.51 17.38
CA ILE A 292 -23.72 -10.06 15.98
C ILE A 292 -24.26 -8.65 15.82
N ASN A 293 -25.39 -8.32 16.47
CA ASN A 293 -25.93 -6.97 16.45
C ASN A 293 -24.94 -5.98 17.07
N TYR A 294 -24.35 -6.29 18.23
CA TYR A 294 -23.37 -5.45 18.90
C TYR A 294 -22.16 -5.14 18.00
N LEU A 295 -21.65 -6.14 17.31
CA LEU A 295 -20.45 -6.01 16.50
C LEU A 295 -20.71 -5.28 15.17
N TYR A 296 -21.84 -5.55 14.48
CA TYR A 296 -22.02 -5.17 13.08
C TYR A 296 -23.09 -4.11 12.84
N LYS A 297 -24.09 -3.95 13.72
CA LYS A 297 -25.12 -2.93 13.53
C LYS A 297 -24.48 -1.55 13.65
N ASP A 298 -24.84 -0.65 12.73
CA ASP A 298 -24.35 0.73 12.68
C ASP A 298 -22.80 0.82 12.55
N SER A 299 -22.17 -0.13 11.88
CA SER A 299 -20.75 -0.13 11.59
C SER A 299 -20.45 0.40 10.20
N ASN A 300 -19.34 1.16 10.04
CA ASN A 300 -18.94 1.78 8.78
C ASN A 300 -17.85 0.97 8.04
N ILE A 301 -17.05 0.19 8.77
CA ILE A 301 -16.00 -0.65 8.19
C ILE A 301 -16.14 -2.10 8.64
N TYR A 302 -16.11 -3.03 7.71
CA TYR A 302 -16.33 -4.46 7.90
C TYR A 302 -15.87 -5.25 6.67
N LEU A 303 -15.71 -6.57 6.82
CA LEU A 303 -15.56 -7.52 5.71
C LEU A 303 -16.94 -7.79 5.10
N ASP A 304 -17.15 -7.43 3.83
CA ASP A 304 -18.47 -7.44 3.17
C ASP A 304 -19.17 -8.81 3.27
N ARG A 305 -18.43 -9.88 3.08
CA ARG A 305 -18.95 -11.24 3.17
C ARG A 305 -19.60 -11.53 4.53
N LYS A 306 -18.93 -11.17 5.64
CA LYS A 306 -19.43 -11.41 7.00
C LYS A 306 -20.54 -10.41 7.36
N TYR A 307 -20.43 -9.16 6.94
CA TYR A 307 -21.47 -8.17 7.15
C TYR A 307 -22.79 -8.55 6.45
N ASN A 308 -22.71 -9.10 5.23
CA ASN A 308 -23.90 -9.57 4.51
C ASN A 308 -24.63 -10.75 5.22
N LEU A 309 -23.89 -11.56 5.99
CA LEU A 309 -24.48 -12.55 6.87
C LEU A 309 -25.09 -11.89 8.13
N ALA A 310 -24.34 -10.97 8.75
CA ALA A 310 -24.74 -10.27 9.97
C ALA A 310 -26.04 -9.47 9.80
N LYS A 311 -26.23 -8.79 8.66
CA LYS A 311 -27.44 -8.01 8.34
C LYS A 311 -28.74 -8.80 8.50
N LYS A 312 -28.74 -10.12 8.34
CA LYS A 312 -29.92 -10.96 8.51
C LYS A 312 -30.38 -11.07 9.96
N TYR A 313 -29.54 -10.64 10.90
CA TYR A 313 -29.84 -10.61 12.32
C TYR A 313 -30.24 -9.23 12.84
N PHE A 314 -30.15 -8.18 12.01
CA PHE A 314 -30.51 -6.82 12.42
C PHE A 314 -32.04 -6.72 12.52
N LYS A 315 -32.51 -6.18 13.63
CA LYS A 315 -33.90 -5.83 13.89
C LYS A 315 -34.06 -4.31 13.96
#